data_233bd0c0ebf2418b18cdc6c6fa768167
#
_entry.id   233bd0c0ebf2418b18cdc6c6fa768167
#
_cell.length_a   1.000
_cell.length_b   1.000
_cell.length_c   1.000
_cell.angle_alpha   90.00
_cell.angle_beta   90.00
_cell.angle_gamma   90.00
#
_symmetry.space_group_name_H-M   'P 1'
#
loop_
_entity.id
_entity.type
_entity.pdbx_description
1 polymer ?
#
loop_
_entity_poly.entity_id
_entity_poly.type
_entity_poly.pdbx_seq_one_letter_code
_entity_poly.pdbx_strand_id
1 'polypeptide(L)'
;MFEFLVKRLATIVPTLVLVSMLIFGLQQLLPGDPAKILAGEDQDPTVVAYLRTKLHLDEPLPLRYVYWAGGVLRGDLGESIRTQQPVLDLIVQKLPVTVELALLAFVIALAIGIPSGIVAAIGRGTAWDVAANVFALWGLSTPNFWLGILMILLFSVQLGWLPASGYVSPFEDLGANLAAMIMPAFVLGNAIAAVLMRHTRSAMLQVLGADYVRTARAKGLSERTVVLKHALRNALTPIITLGALELGTLLSGAVLTEQVFTIPGFGKLIVDSVFNRDYSVVQGVVLVTATTYIVLNLLADLAQFLVNPRLRR
;
A
#
# COMPACT_ATOMS: atom_id res chain seq x y z
N MET A 1 -12.67 -15.50 -19.58
CA MET A 1 -12.71 -15.11 -18.15
C MET A 1 -12.42 -16.29 -17.22
N PHE A 2 -13.11 -17.41 -17.35
CA PHE A 2 -12.86 -18.60 -16.51
C PHE A 2 -11.42 -19.12 -16.61
N GLU A 3 -10.90 -19.29 -17.82
CA GLU A 3 -9.51 -19.74 -18.05
C GLU A 3 -8.47 -18.77 -17.48
N PHE A 4 -8.72 -17.46 -17.57
CA PHE A 4 -7.87 -16.43 -16.95
C PHE A 4 -7.84 -16.57 -15.43
N LEU A 5 -9.02 -16.72 -14.78
CA LEU A 5 -9.11 -16.91 -13.33
C LEU A 5 -8.42 -18.19 -12.88
N VAL A 6 -8.62 -19.31 -13.60
CA VAL A 6 -7.96 -20.58 -13.27
C VAL A 6 -6.44 -20.46 -13.37
N LYS A 7 -5.91 -19.84 -14.44
CA LYS A 7 -4.46 -19.61 -14.57
C LYS A 7 -3.91 -18.73 -13.44
N ARG A 8 -4.65 -17.69 -13.03
CA ARG A 8 -4.25 -16.81 -11.94
C ARG A 8 -4.29 -17.52 -10.59
N LEU A 9 -5.34 -18.26 -10.29
CA LEU A 9 -5.41 -19.06 -9.06
C LEU A 9 -4.32 -20.14 -9.01
N ALA A 10 -4.00 -20.77 -10.14
CA ALA A 10 -2.92 -21.75 -10.24
C ALA A 10 -1.53 -21.15 -9.94
N THR A 11 -1.33 -19.84 -10.11
CA THR A 11 -0.09 -19.15 -9.71
C THR A 11 -0.15 -18.58 -8.28
N ILE A 12 -1.31 -18.10 -7.85
CA ILE A 12 -1.49 -17.50 -6.52
C ILE A 12 -1.31 -18.52 -5.41
N VAL A 13 -1.91 -19.70 -5.52
CA VAL A 13 -1.85 -20.73 -4.47
C VAL A 13 -0.41 -21.18 -4.20
N PRO A 14 0.39 -21.59 -5.20
CA PRO A 14 1.80 -21.91 -4.96
C PRO A 14 2.61 -20.76 -4.39
N THR A 15 2.33 -19.52 -4.84
CA THR A 15 3.02 -18.33 -4.31
C THR A 15 2.71 -18.13 -2.83
N LEU A 16 1.45 -18.22 -2.41
CA LEU A 16 1.06 -18.10 -1.01
C LEU A 16 1.68 -19.20 -0.16
N VAL A 17 1.70 -20.44 -0.64
CA VAL A 17 2.36 -21.57 0.06
C VAL A 17 3.86 -21.29 0.20
N LEU A 18 4.53 -20.87 -0.85
CA LEU A 18 5.96 -20.57 -0.82
C LEU A 18 6.27 -19.42 0.14
N VAL A 19 5.49 -18.32 0.08
CA VAL A 19 5.63 -17.18 1.00
C VAL A 19 5.39 -17.61 2.44
N SER A 20 4.36 -18.42 2.71
CA SER A 20 4.07 -18.91 4.06
C SER A 20 5.20 -19.80 4.60
N MET A 21 5.80 -20.67 3.76
CA MET A 21 6.97 -21.47 4.12
C MET A 21 8.18 -20.58 4.43
N LEU A 22 8.43 -19.56 3.62
CA LEU A 22 9.53 -18.62 3.85
C LEU A 22 9.36 -17.87 5.18
N ILE A 23 8.17 -17.32 5.44
CA ILE A 23 7.87 -16.58 6.67
C ILE A 23 8.07 -17.50 7.89
N PHE A 24 7.50 -18.68 7.84
CA PHE A 24 7.64 -19.68 8.90
C PHE A 24 9.12 -20.09 9.11
N GLY A 25 9.85 -20.35 8.02
CA GLY A 25 11.26 -20.72 8.06
C GLY A 25 12.17 -19.62 8.59
N LEU A 26 11.96 -18.35 8.15
CA LEU A 26 12.74 -17.21 8.63
C LEU A 26 12.54 -16.97 10.13
N GLN A 27 11.34 -17.21 10.64
CA GLN A 27 11.08 -17.12 12.08
C GLN A 27 11.94 -18.10 12.89
N GLN A 28 12.23 -19.30 12.36
CA GLN A 28 13.06 -20.29 13.06
C GLN A 28 14.55 -19.87 13.16
N LEU A 29 14.99 -18.91 12.32
CA LEU A 29 16.36 -18.38 12.36
C LEU A 29 16.53 -17.27 13.40
N LEU A 30 15.43 -16.76 13.96
CA LEU A 30 15.49 -15.70 14.96
C LEU A 30 16.00 -16.26 16.29
N PRO A 31 16.95 -15.59 16.97
CA PRO A 31 17.48 -16.06 18.24
C PRO A 31 16.45 -15.95 19.36
N GLY A 32 16.27 -17.02 20.12
CA GLY A 32 15.39 -17.09 21.28
C GLY A 32 14.44 -18.28 21.24
N ASP A 33 14.05 -18.76 22.41
CA ASP A 33 13.03 -19.81 22.57
C ASP A 33 11.67 -19.13 22.82
N PRO A 34 10.69 -19.25 21.91
CA PRO A 34 9.38 -18.62 22.08
C PRO A 34 8.70 -19.01 23.39
N ALA A 35 8.87 -20.24 23.85
CA ALA A 35 8.30 -20.70 25.13
C ALA A 35 8.92 -19.97 26.34
N LYS A 36 10.22 -19.71 26.32
CA LYS A 36 10.88 -18.95 27.38
C LYS A 36 10.48 -17.49 27.39
N ILE A 37 10.30 -16.89 26.21
CA ILE A 37 9.85 -15.49 26.08
C ILE A 37 8.43 -15.36 26.62
N LEU A 38 7.53 -16.29 26.30
CA LEU A 38 6.15 -16.31 26.78
C LEU A 38 6.03 -16.63 28.28
N ALA A 39 6.97 -17.43 28.84
CA ALA A 39 6.98 -17.75 30.27
C ALA A 39 7.36 -16.55 31.15
N GLY A 40 7.85 -15.44 30.56
CA GLY A 40 8.20 -14.22 31.29
C GLY A 40 9.57 -14.32 31.99
N GLU A 41 9.81 -13.40 32.95
CA GLU A 41 11.12 -13.28 33.62
C GLU A 41 11.43 -14.50 34.51
N ASP A 42 10.44 -15.06 35.19
CA ASP A 42 10.62 -16.18 36.13
C ASP A 42 10.96 -17.52 35.44
N GLN A 43 10.65 -17.65 34.15
CA GLN A 43 10.90 -18.84 33.30
C GLN A 43 10.62 -20.17 34.04
N ASP A 44 9.49 -20.26 34.75
CA ASP A 44 9.12 -21.48 35.46
C ASP A 44 9.21 -22.70 34.51
N PRO A 45 10.02 -23.72 34.84
CA PRO A 45 10.20 -24.87 33.98
C PRO A 45 8.90 -25.60 33.61
N THR A 46 7.91 -25.57 34.49
CA THR A 46 6.59 -26.20 34.25
C THR A 46 5.80 -25.41 33.21
N VAL A 47 5.81 -24.08 33.29
CA VAL A 47 5.17 -23.17 32.32
C VAL A 47 5.89 -23.26 30.98
N VAL A 48 7.21 -23.28 30.95
CA VAL A 48 7.99 -23.41 29.70
C VAL A 48 7.69 -24.76 29.04
N ALA A 49 7.64 -25.87 29.79
CA ALA A 49 7.31 -27.19 29.24
C ALA A 49 5.89 -27.23 28.66
N TYR A 50 4.92 -26.66 29.37
CA TYR A 50 3.55 -26.54 28.88
C TYR A 50 3.46 -25.73 27.57
N LEU A 51 4.13 -24.56 27.51
CA LEU A 51 4.16 -23.71 26.32
C LEU A 51 4.87 -24.40 25.14
N ARG A 52 5.96 -25.15 25.39
CA ARG A 52 6.62 -25.94 24.33
C ARG A 52 5.68 -26.96 23.71
N THR A 53 4.91 -27.66 24.54
CA THR A 53 3.90 -28.63 24.07
C THR A 53 2.76 -27.94 23.34
N LYS A 54 2.22 -26.84 23.89
CA LYS A 54 1.12 -26.04 23.28
C LYS A 54 1.51 -25.50 21.91
N LEU A 55 2.76 -25.05 21.75
CA LEU A 55 3.30 -24.47 20.51
C LEU A 55 3.96 -25.50 19.59
N HIS A 56 3.89 -26.77 19.92
CA HIS A 56 4.51 -27.89 19.16
C HIS A 56 6.01 -27.70 18.90
N LEU A 57 6.76 -27.04 19.81
CA LEU A 57 8.15 -26.64 19.58
C LEU A 57 9.10 -27.82 19.53
N ASP A 58 8.74 -28.97 20.14
CA ASP A 58 9.53 -30.18 20.16
C ASP A 58 9.29 -31.09 18.94
N GLU A 59 8.32 -30.73 18.10
CA GLU A 59 8.00 -31.47 16.87
C GLU A 59 8.96 -31.11 15.72
N PRO A 60 9.17 -32.02 14.74
CA PRO A 60 9.92 -31.73 13.52
C PRO A 60 9.36 -30.51 12.76
N LEU A 61 10.24 -29.69 12.20
CA LEU A 61 9.86 -28.45 11.49
C LEU A 61 8.73 -28.60 10.45
N PRO A 62 8.70 -29.66 9.61
CA PRO A 62 7.62 -29.83 8.65
C PRO A 62 6.25 -30.01 9.33
N LEU A 63 6.21 -30.71 10.45
CA LEU A 63 4.98 -30.95 11.20
C LEU A 63 4.50 -29.67 11.89
N ARG A 64 5.41 -28.90 12.47
CA ARG A 64 5.14 -27.58 13.04
C ARG A 64 4.54 -26.62 11.99
N TYR A 65 5.10 -26.63 10.76
CA TYR A 65 4.55 -25.86 9.65
C TYR A 65 3.11 -26.27 9.32
N VAL A 66 2.81 -27.57 9.27
CA VAL A 66 1.46 -28.07 8.99
C VAL A 66 0.46 -27.64 10.06
N TYR A 67 0.83 -27.72 11.36
CA TYR A 67 -0.02 -27.24 12.46
C TYR A 67 -0.30 -25.73 12.34
N TRP A 68 0.77 -24.94 12.15
CA TRP A 68 0.64 -23.51 11.98
C TRP A 68 -0.21 -23.13 10.74
N ALA A 69 0.08 -23.70 9.58
CA ALA A 69 -0.67 -23.45 8.36
C ALA A 69 -2.14 -23.87 8.49
N GLY A 70 -2.40 -24.98 9.20
CA GLY A 70 -3.75 -25.41 9.53
C GLY A 70 -4.50 -24.43 10.43
N GLY A 71 -3.83 -23.78 11.38
CA GLY A 71 -4.35 -22.68 12.18
C GLY A 71 -4.70 -21.46 11.32
N VAL A 72 -3.74 -21.04 10.48
CA VAL A 72 -3.93 -19.90 9.54
C VAL A 72 -5.15 -20.10 8.65
N LEU A 73 -5.34 -21.29 8.10
CA LEU A 73 -6.51 -21.61 7.25
C LEU A 73 -7.85 -21.53 8.00
N ARG A 74 -7.83 -21.64 9.35
CA ARG A 74 -9.00 -21.46 10.21
C ARG A 74 -9.15 -20.04 10.76
N GLY A 75 -8.25 -19.11 10.35
CA GLY A 75 -8.23 -17.73 10.84
C GLY A 75 -7.46 -17.54 12.16
N ASP A 76 -6.81 -18.57 12.67
CA ASP A 76 -5.95 -18.49 13.84
C ASP A 76 -4.52 -18.12 13.41
N LEU A 77 -4.14 -16.87 13.64
CA LEU A 77 -2.79 -16.33 13.40
C LEU A 77 -1.90 -16.40 14.66
N GLY A 78 -2.40 -17.00 15.74
CA GLY A 78 -1.75 -17.04 17.04
C GLY A 78 -2.05 -15.80 17.90
N GLU A 79 -1.34 -15.72 19.02
CA GLU A 79 -1.45 -14.65 19.99
C GLU A 79 -0.16 -13.82 20.04
N SER A 80 -0.29 -12.51 20.24
CA SER A 80 0.83 -11.60 20.50
C SER A 80 1.55 -12.02 21.79
N ILE A 81 2.84 -12.17 21.71
CA ILE A 81 3.67 -12.50 22.89
C ILE A 81 3.62 -11.36 23.92
N ARG A 82 3.50 -10.12 23.47
CA ARG A 82 3.54 -8.93 24.32
C ARG A 82 2.19 -8.55 24.90
N THR A 83 1.14 -8.52 24.07
CA THR A 83 -0.18 -8.03 24.47
C THR A 83 -1.15 -9.13 24.86
N GLN A 84 -0.79 -10.41 24.59
CA GLN A 84 -1.64 -11.59 24.76
C GLN A 84 -2.99 -11.49 24.04
N GLN A 85 -3.06 -10.64 23.02
CA GLN A 85 -4.25 -10.48 22.16
C GLN A 85 -4.11 -11.34 20.91
N PRO A 86 -5.23 -11.84 20.35
CA PRO A 86 -5.21 -12.50 19.05
C PRO A 86 -4.60 -11.60 17.97
N VAL A 87 -3.66 -12.16 17.20
CA VAL A 87 -2.98 -11.40 16.13
C VAL A 87 -3.98 -10.89 15.09
N LEU A 88 -5.02 -11.67 14.80
CA LEU A 88 -6.07 -11.26 13.88
C LEU A 88 -6.77 -9.98 14.33
N ASP A 89 -7.08 -9.85 15.63
CA ASP A 89 -7.76 -8.68 16.19
C ASP A 89 -6.86 -7.43 16.07
N LEU A 90 -5.55 -7.58 16.34
CA LEU A 90 -4.59 -6.49 16.16
C LEU A 90 -4.55 -6.03 14.69
N ILE A 91 -4.58 -6.96 13.74
CA ILE A 91 -4.57 -6.66 12.32
C ILE A 91 -5.87 -5.95 11.91
N VAL A 92 -7.02 -6.48 12.30
CA VAL A 92 -8.34 -5.90 11.98
C VAL A 92 -8.49 -4.48 12.52
N GLN A 93 -7.91 -4.18 13.69
CA GLN A 93 -7.92 -2.83 14.26
C GLN A 93 -6.99 -1.84 13.52
N LYS A 94 -5.84 -2.31 13.02
CA LYS A 94 -4.81 -1.45 12.42
C LYS A 94 -4.92 -1.30 10.91
N LEU A 95 -5.39 -2.32 10.21
CA LEU A 95 -5.50 -2.33 8.75
C LEU A 95 -6.40 -1.20 8.19
N PRO A 96 -7.57 -0.88 8.78
CA PRO A 96 -8.41 0.23 8.29
C PRO A 96 -7.70 1.57 8.27
N VAL A 97 -6.84 1.86 9.25
CA VAL A 97 -6.07 3.10 9.32
C VAL A 97 -5.09 3.23 8.14
N THR A 98 -4.39 2.14 7.82
CA THR A 98 -3.49 2.10 6.65
C THR A 98 -4.26 2.22 5.34
N VAL A 99 -5.42 1.55 5.23
CA VAL A 99 -6.28 1.64 4.04
C VAL A 99 -6.79 3.07 3.86
N GLU A 100 -7.23 3.73 4.92
CA GLU A 100 -7.64 5.13 4.89
C GLU A 100 -6.51 6.03 4.41
N LEU A 101 -5.31 5.90 4.98
CA LEU A 101 -4.13 6.64 4.57
C LEU A 101 -3.79 6.40 3.09
N ALA A 102 -3.83 5.16 2.63
CA ALA A 102 -3.58 4.80 1.25
C ALA A 102 -4.61 5.41 0.29
N LEU A 103 -5.89 5.39 0.64
CA LEU A 103 -6.95 6.00 -0.17
C LEU A 103 -6.81 7.52 -0.25
N LEU A 104 -6.55 8.20 0.86
CA LEU A 104 -6.29 9.64 0.88
C LEU A 104 -5.07 10.01 0.04
N ALA A 105 -3.97 9.27 0.18
CA ALA A 105 -2.77 9.45 -0.63
C ALA A 105 -3.05 9.24 -2.12
N PHE A 106 -3.83 8.23 -2.46
CA PHE A 106 -4.21 7.95 -3.84
C PHE A 106 -5.08 9.06 -4.45
N VAL A 107 -6.04 9.58 -3.68
CA VAL A 107 -6.87 10.73 -4.11
C VAL A 107 -5.99 11.96 -4.38
N ILE A 108 -5.04 12.26 -3.48
CA ILE A 108 -4.07 13.36 -3.66
C ILE A 108 -3.23 13.11 -4.92
N ALA A 109 -2.73 11.89 -5.11
CA ALA A 109 -1.95 11.52 -6.27
C ALA A 109 -2.70 11.73 -7.60
N LEU A 110 -3.96 11.33 -7.66
CA LEU A 110 -4.83 11.54 -8.81
C LEU A 110 -5.12 13.04 -9.04
N ALA A 111 -5.43 13.76 -7.95
CA ALA A 111 -5.78 15.19 -8.01
C ALA A 111 -4.61 16.07 -8.47
N ILE A 112 -3.37 15.67 -8.20
CA ILE A 112 -2.17 16.39 -8.61
C ILE A 112 -1.63 15.84 -9.94
N GLY A 113 -1.47 14.52 -10.05
CA GLY A 113 -0.75 13.87 -11.15
C GLY A 113 -1.49 13.99 -12.49
N ILE A 114 -2.81 13.75 -12.50
CA ILE A 114 -3.57 13.80 -13.75
C ILE A 114 -3.65 15.24 -14.31
N PRO A 115 -4.08 16.27 -13.55
CA PRO A 115 -4.12 17.64 -14.07
C PRO A 115 -2.75 18.16 -14.50
N SER A 116 -1.70 17.90 -13.70
CA SER A 116 -0.33 18.31 -14.04
C SER A 116 0.16 17.67 -15.34
N GLY A 117 -0.14 16.39 -15.55
CA GLY A 117 0.19 15.68 -16.79
C GLY A 117 -0.57 16.20 -18.01
N ILE A 118 -1.85 16.56 -17.85
CA ILE A 118 -2.65 17.21 -18.92
C ILE A 118 -2.05 18.57 -19.29
N VAL A 119 -1.77 19.42 -18.28
CA VAL A 119 -1.17 20.74 -18.48
C VAL A 119 0.18 20.64 -19.19
N ALA A 120 1.04 19.71 -18.75
CA ALA A 120 2.32 19.45 -19.38
C ALA A 120 2.21 18.99 -20.85
N ALA A 121 1.20 18.16 -21.16
CA ALA A 121 0.99 17.66 -22.52
C ALA A 121 0.47 18.76 -23.47
N ILE A 122 -0.48 19.58 -23.02
CA ILE A 122 -1.02 20.71 -23.80
C ILE A 122 0.05 21.78 -24.02
N GLY A 123 0.79 22.10 -22.95
CA GLY A 123 1.87 23.08 -22.98
C GLY A 123 3.22 22.50 -23.42
N ARG A 124 3.26 21.47 -24.26
CA ARG A 124 4.51 20.83 -24.67
C ARG A 124 5.56 21.86 -25.16
N GLY A 125 6.75 21.83 -24.56
CA GLY A 125 7.86 22.73 -24.88
C GLY A 125 7.76 24.12 -24.26
N THR A 126 6.71 24.41 -23.47
CA THR A 126 6.57 25.67 -22.72
C THR A 126 7.12 25.56 -21.30
N ALA A 127 7.15 26.68 -20.57
CA ALA A 127 7.53 26.72 -19.16
C ALA A 127 6.65 25.83 -18.27
N TRP A 128 5.38 25.63 -18.60
CA TRP A 128 4.47 24.74 -17.88
C TRP A 128 4.86 23.27 -17.99
N ASP A 129 5.30 22.86 -19.17
CA ASP A 129 5.83 21.51 -19.37
C ASP A 129 7.12 21.29 -18.56
N VAL A 130 8.03 22.26 -18.59
CA VAL A 130 9.28 22.20 -17.82
C VAL A 130 8.99 22.15 -16.32
N ALA A 131 8.12 23.06 -15.82
CA ALA A 131 7.74 23.12 -14.39
C ALA A 131 7.12 21.80 -13.91
N ALA A 132 6.18 21.21 -14.68
CA ALA A 132 5.56 19.95 -14.34
C ALA A 132 6.58 18.79 -14.32
N ASN A 133 7.53 18.75 -15.27
CA ASN A 133 8.59 17.72 -15.26
C ASN A 133 9.57 17.92 -14.09
N VAL A 134 9.95 19.15 -13.74
CA VAL A 134 10.77 19.45 -12.55
C VAL A 134 10.05 19.00 -11.28
N PHE A 135 8.77 19.31 -11.16
CA PHE A 135 7.95 18.84 -10.02
C PHE A 135 7.91 17.30 -9.94
N ALA A 136 7.73 16.62 -11.07
CA ALA A 136 7.73 15.16 -11.11
C ALA A 136 9.11 14.57 -10.74
N LEU A 137 10.20 15.17 -11.22
CA LEU A 137 11.56 14.74 -10.84
C LEU A 137 11.80 14.95 -9.34
N TRP A 138 11.39 16.10 -8.80
CA TRP A 138 11.48 16.37 -7.36
C TRP A 138 10.69 15.34 -6.55
N GLY A 139 9.42 15.06 -6.92
CA GLY A 139 8.58 14.09 -6.23
C GLY A 139 9.16 12.66 -6.24
N LEU A 140 9.81 12.25 -7.33
CA LEU A 140 10.45 10.92 -7.43
C LEU A 140 11.79 10.85 -6.68
N SER A 141 12.51 11.97 -6.59
CA SER A 141 13.85 11.99 -5.99
C SER A 141 13.83 12.23 -4.51
N THR A 142 12.72 12.74 -3.97
CA THR A 142 12.60 13.10 -2.55
C THR A 142 12.21 11.88 -1.72
N PRO A 143 13.02 11.45 -0.73
CA PRO A 143 12.63 10.37 0.16
C PRO A 143 11.39 10.74 0.99
N ASN A 144 10.39 9.85 1.03
CA ASN A 144 9.13 10.11 1.74
C ASN A 144 9.34 10.48 3.22
N PHE A 145 10.19 9.75 3.93
CA PHE A 145 10.46 10.05 5.35
C PHE A 145 11.06 11.44 5.56
N TRP A 146 11.96 11.87 4.67
CA TRP A 146 12.59 13.19 4.74
C TRP A 146 11.57 14.30 4.46
N LEU A 147 10.74 14.13 3.43
CA LEU A 147 9.63 15.04 3.13
C LEU A 147 8.67 15.13 4.33
N GLY A 148 8.34 14.00 4.95
CA GLY A 148 7.49 13.96 6.14
C GLY A 148 8.05 14.78 7.31
N ILE A 149 9.34 14.63 7.60
CA ILE A 149 10.02 15.41 8.67
C ILE A 149 9.99 16.91 8.35
N LEU A 150 10.27 17.30 7.10
CA LEU A 150 10.21 18.70 6.69
C LEU A 150 8.79 19.28 6.79
N MET A 151 7.77 18.52 6.44
CA MET A 151 6.37 18.94 6.57
C MET A 151 5.98 19.12 8.04
N ILE A 152 6.37 18.20 8.92
CA ILE A 152 6.15 18.34 10.36
C ILE A 152 6.84 19.62 10.88
N LEU A 153 8.11 19.82 10.52
CA LEU A 153 8.86 21.01 10.94
C LEU A 153 8.16 22.30 10.50
N LEU A 154 7.71 22.37 9.25
CA LEU A 154 7.09 23.57 8.70
C LEU A 154 5.66 23.76 9.24
N PHE A 155 4.77 22.79 9.01
CA PHE A 155 3.34 22.96 9.24
C PHE A 155 2.92 22.76 10.69
N SER A 156 3.64 21.92 11.43
CA SER A 156 3.31 21.65 12.83
C SER A 156 4.13 22.52 13.79
N VAL A 157 5.47 22.55 13.64
CA VAL A 157 6.35 23.21 14.61
C VAL A 157 6.41 24.71 14.38
N GLN A 158 6.64 25.16 13.13
CA GLN A 158 6.80 26.59 12.86
C GLN A 158 5.46 27.32 12.70
N LEU A 159 4.52 26.75 11.96
CA LEU A 159 3.24 27.40 11.65
C LEU A 159 2.13 27.03 12.64
N GLY A 160 2.21 25.90 13.33
CA GLY A 160 1.17 25.43 14.27
C GLY A 160 -0.17 25.13 13.60
N TRP A 161 -0.20 24.82 12.28
CA TRP A 161 -1.44 24.63 11.55
C TRP A 161 -1.98 23.19 11.64
N LEU A 162 -1.09 22.21 11.66
CA LEU A 162 -1.43 20.79 11.60
C LEU A 162 -0.74 20.02 12.73
N PRO A 163 -1.34 18.93 13.25
CA PRO A 163 -0.70 18.10 14.27
C PRO A 163 0.52 17.38 13.71
N ALA A 164 1.59 17.27 14.52
CA ALA A 164 2.84 16.59 14.13
C ALA A 164 2.67 15.08 14.00
N SER A 165 1.77 14.48 14.78
CA SER A 165 1.61 13.03 14.91
C SER A 165 0.24 12.68 15.47
N GLY A 166 -0.09 11.39 15.39
CA GLY A 166 -1.31 10.85 15.96
C GLY A 166 -2.37 10.53 14.91
N TYR A 167 -3.49 10.02 15.40
CA TYR A 167 -4.64 9.61 14.58
C TYR A 167 -5.92 9.84 15.37
N VAL A 168 -6.93 10.36 14.70
CA VAL A 168 -8.30 10.47 15.20
C VAL A 168 -9.20 9.72 14.23
N SER A 169 -10.13 8.92 14.73
CA SER A 169 -11.06 8.20 13.85
C SER A 169 -11.95 9.17 13.06
N PRO A 170 -12.17 8.96 11.74
CA PRO A 170 -13.07 9.81 10.95
C PRO A 170 -14.52 9.76 11.43
N PHE A 171 -14.87 8.72 12.19
CA PHE A 171 -16.21 8.56 12.80
C PHE A 171 -16.37 9.33 14.12
N GLU A 172 -15.25 9.75 14.75
CA GLU A 172 -15.28 10.57 15.96
C GLU A 172 -15.23 12.06 15.60
N ASP A 173 -14.24 12.46 14.80
CA ASP A 173 -14.07 13.84 14.32
C ASP A 173 -13.38 13.85 12.96
N LEU A 174 -14.16 14.07 11.91
CA LEU A 174 -13.66 14.12 10.54
C LEU A 174 -12.67 15.27 10.32
N GLY A 175 -12.87 16.43 10.98
CA GLY A 175 -11.98 17.57 10.85
C GLY A 175 -10.60 17.30 11.44
N ALA A 176 -10.56 16.77 12.67
CA ALA A 176 -9.33 16.37 13.33
C ALA A 176 -8.62 15.22 12.60
N ASN A 177 -9.40 14.25 12.08
CA ASN A 177 -8.87 13.17 11.26
C ASN A 177 -8.16 13.70 10.01
N LEU A 178 -8.85 14.53 9.19
CA LEU A 178 -8.27 15.10 7.98
C LEU A 178 -7.04 15.98 8.30
N ALA A 179 -7.06 16.74 9.39
CA ALA A 179 -5.91 17.53 9.82
C ALA A 179 -4.70 16.63 10.16
N ALA A 180 -4.91 15.48 10.81
CA ALA A 180 -3.85 14.53 11.13
C ALA A 180 -3.36 13.75 9.90
N MET A 181 -4.24 13.46 8.94
CA MET A 181 -3.94 12.58 7.80
C MET A 181 -3.43 13.32 6.56
N ILE A 182 -3.63 14.64 6.44
CA ILE A 182 -3.30 15.37 5.20
C ILE A 182 -1.79 15.38 4.90
N MET A 183 -0.92 15.60 5.89
CA MET A 183 0.52 15.58 5.69
C MET A 183 1.04 14.18 5.31
N PRO A 184 0.74 13.10 6.05
CA PRO A 184 1.16 11.76 5.68
C PRO A 184 0.57 11.30 4.35
N ALA A 185 -0.68 11.64 4.04
CA ALA A 185 -1.30 11.33 2.75
C ALA A 185 -0.63 12.08 1.57
N PHE A 186 -0.25 13.34 1.76
CA PHE A 186 0.51 14.09 0.77
C PHE A 186 1.91 13.49 0.55
N VAL A 187 2.62 13.11 1.61
CA VAL A 187 3.95 12.48 1.53
C VAL A 187 3.92 11.21 0.69
N LEU A 188 2.96 10.33 0.96
CA LEU A 188 2.79 9.09 0.19
C LEU A 188 2.29 9.38 -1.24
N GLY A 189 1.32 10.27 -1.39
CA GLY A 189 0.71 10.61 -2.66
C GLY A 189 1.64 11.35 -3.62
N ASN A 190 2.61 12.10 -3.12
CA ASN A 190 3.53 12.92 -3.93
C ASN A 190 4.35 12.08 -4.93
N ALA A 191 4.95 10.99 -4.49
CA ALA A 191 5.73 10.12 -5.36
C ALA A 191 4.86 9.49 -6.47
N ILE A 192 3.65 9.06 -6.11
CA ILE A 192 2.69 8.48 -7.06
C ILE A 192 2.15 9.57 -8.02
N ALA A 193 1.89 10.78 -7.51
CA ALA A 193 1.51 11.91 -8.35
C ALA A 193 2.54 12.18 -9.45
N ALA A 194 3.82 12.11 -9.11
CA ALA A 194 4.91 12.27 -10.07
C ALA A 194 4.94 11.16 -11.16
N VAL A 195 4.71 9.91 -10.77
CA VAL A 195 4.56 8.78 -11.71
C VAL A 195 3.36 9.00 -12.62
N LEU A 196 2.19 9.26 -12.04
CA LEU A 196 0.94 9.50 -12.78
C LEU A 196 1.03 10.68 -13.73
N MET A 197 1.67 11.78 -13.31
CA MET A 197 1.91 12.95 -14.15
C MET A 197 2.67 12.59 -15.43
N ARG A 198 3.78 11.88 -15.32
CA ARG A 198 4.62 11.48 -16.46
C ARG A 198 3.86 10.57 -17.42
N HIS A 199 3.14 9.58 -16.90
CA HIS A 199 2.33 8.66 -17.70
C HIS A 199 1.14 9.37 -18.35
N THR A 200 0.45 10.26 -17.62
CA THR A 200 -0.63 11.08 -18.17
C THR A 200 -0.13 11.97 -19.29
N ARG A 201 1.00 12.65 -19.10
CA ARG A 201 1.62 13.46 -20.16
C ARG A 201 1.92 12.64 -21.41
N SER A 202 2.56 11.48 -21.24
CA SER A 202 2.90 10.61 -22.37
C SER A 202 1.67 10.11 -23.13
N ALA A 203 0.67 9.59 -22.41
CA ALA A 203 -0.59 9.13 -23.00
C ALA A 203 -1.36 10.27 -23.71
N MET A 204 -1.41 11.45 -23.10
CA MET A 204 -2.06 12.61 -23.72
C MET A 204 -1.35 13.06 -24.99
N LEU A 205 0.00 13.12 -25.01
CA LEU A 205 0.75 13.50 -26.21
C LEU A 205 0.51 12.52 -27.37
N GLN A 206 0.44 11.24 -27.10
CA GLN A 206 0.12 10.21 -28.09
C GLN A 206 -1.27 10.41 -28.68
N VAL A 207 -2.26 10.64 -27.82
CA VAL A 207 -3.67 10.79 -28.22
C VAL A 207 -3.92 12.09 -28.94
N LEU A 208 -3.33 13.21 -28.49
CA LEU A 208 -3.50 14.54 -29.12
C LEU A 208 -2.98 14.59 -30.55
N GLY A 209 -2.06 13.69 -30.94
CA GLY A 209 -1.58 13.50 -32.32
C GLY A 209 -2.46 12.62 -33.20
N ALA A 210 -3.49 11.97 -32.69
CA ALA A 210 -4.30 11.01 -33.43
C ALA A 210 -5.28 11.71 -34.40
N ASP A 211 -5.61 11.03 -35.52
CA ASP A 211 -6.43 11.59 -36.60
C ASP A 211 -7.85 11.95 -36.16
N TYR A 212 -8.45 11.20 -35.25
CA TYR A 212 -9.79 11.53 -34.73
C TYR A 212 -9.80 12.83 -33.90
N VAL A 213 -8.68 13.19 -33.26
CA VAL A 213 -8.53 14.49 -32.57
C VAL A 213 -8.39 15.63 -33.58
N ARG A 214 -7.65 15.40 -34.68
CA ARG A 214 -7.58 16.38 -35.79
C ARG A 214 -8.97 16.60 -36.40
N THR A 215 -9.74 15.54 -36.61
CA THR A 215 -11.12 15.60 -37.11
C THR A 215 -12.03 16.38 -36.16
N ALA A 216 -11.89 16.19 -34.84
CA ALA A 216 -12.65 16.93 -33.84
C ALA A 216 -12.36 18.45 -33.91
N ARG A 217 -11.09 18.84 -34.07
CA ARG A 217 -10.68 20.24 -34.27
C ARG A 217 -11.20 20.79 -35.59
N ALA A 218 -11.13 20.05 -36.69
CA ALA A 218 -11.65 20.43 -37.99
C ALA A 218 -13.17 20.68 -38.00
N LYS A 219 -13.92 20.01 -37.11
CA LYS A 219 -15.35 20.24 -36.87
C LYS A 219 -15.63 21.48 -36.01
N GLY A 220 -14.64 22.27 -35.64
CA GLY A 220 -14.79 23.51 -34.87
C GLY A 220 -15.07 23.30 -33.38
N LEU A 221 -14.79 22.12 -32.81
CA LEU A 221 -14.96 21.92 -31.38
C LEU A 221 -13.93 22.75 -30.59
N SER A 222 -14.36 23.30 -29.45
CA SER A 222 -13.48 24.05 -28.55
C SER A 222 -12.35 23.16 -28.03
N GLU A 223 -11.15 23.72 -27.86
CA GLU A 223 -9.96 22.96 -27.40
C GLU A 223 -10.22 22.27 -26.05
N ARG A 224 -10.97 22.90 -25.14
CA ARG A 224 -11.39 22.28 -23.88
C ARG A 224 -12.18 20.99 -24.09
N THR A 225 -13.11 20.98 -25.04
CA THR A 225 -13.90 19.80 -25.40
C THR A 225 -13.04 18.72 -26.05
N VAL A 226 -12.13 19.12 -26.93
CA VAL A 226 -11.19 18.21 -27.60
C VAL A 226 -10.30 17.52 -26.53
N VAL A 227 -9.74 18.28 -25.62
CA VAL A 227 -8.85 17.76 -24.57
C VAL A 227 -9.60 16.87 -23.59
N LEU A 228 -10.65 17.39 -22.94
CA LEU A 228 -11.29 16.68 -21.82
C LEU A 228 -12.22 15.56 -22.27
N LYS A 229 -12.94 15.70 -23.38
CA LYS A 229 -13.92 14.72 -23.83
C LYS A 229 -13.35 13.72 -24.84
N HIS A 230 -12.48 14.17 -25.75
CA HIS A 230 -11.97 13.31 -26.82
C HIS A 230 -10.59 12.74 -26.53
N ALA A 231 -9.63 13.54 -26.03
CA ALA A 231 -8.29 13.07 -25.76
C ALA A 231 -8.18 12.36 -24.41
N LEU A 232 -8.58 13.00 -23.31
CA LEU A 232 -8.42 12.46 -21.97
C LEU A 232 -9.12 11.10 -21.80
N ARG A 233 -10.32 10.95 -22.31
CA ARG A 233 -11.06 9.68 -22.20
C ARG A 233 -10.29 8.48 -22.75
N ASN A 234 -9.54 8.67 -23.83
CA ASN A 234 -8.72 7.60 -24.41
C ASN A 234 -7.35 7.48 -23.70
N ALA A 235 -6.80 8.58 -23.22
CA ALA A 235 -5.56 8.61 -22.46
C ALA A 235 -5.72 8.00 -21.05
N LEU A 236 -6.93 7.98 -20.47
CA LEU A 236 -7.18 7.42 -19.15
C LEU A 236 -6.98 5.90 -19.07
N THR A 237 -7.13 5.15 -20.16
CA THR A 237 -7.02 3.69 -20.13
C THR A 237 -5.69 3.20 -19.51
N PRO A 238 -4.50 3.61 -19.98
CA PRO A 238 -3.24 3.23 -19.36
C PRO A 238 -3.03 3.84 -17.96
N ILE A 239 -3.64 5.01 -17.68
CA ILE A 239 -3.54 5.70 -16.39
C ILE A 239 -4.31 4.95 -15.31
N ILE A 240 -5.52 4.46 -15.61
CA ILE A 240 -6.33 3.64 -14.68
C ILE A 240 -5.59 2.36 -14.33
N THR A 241 -5.00 1.69 -15.34
CA THR A 241 -4.21 0.49 -15.14
C THR A 241 -3.03 0.73 -14.20
N LEU A 242 -2.25 1.79 -14.46
CA LEU A 242 -1.12 2.18 -13.61
C LEU A 242 -1.59 2.56 -12.21
N GLY A 243 -2.66 3.36 -12.09
CA GLY A 243 -3.22 3.75 -10.80
C GLY A 243 -3.64 2.57 -9.94
N ALA A 244 -4.22 1.52 -10.55
CA ALA A 244 -4.57 0.30 -9.83
C ALA A 244 -3.33 -0.44 -9.29
N LEU A 245 -2.21 -0.45 -10.03
CA LEU A 245 -0.95 -1.02 -9.56
C LEU A 245 -0.33 -0.18 -8.43
N GLU A 246 -0.34 1.14 -8.58
CA GLU A 246 0.19 2.06 -7.56
C GLU A 246 -0.60 2.00 -6.24
N LEU A 247 -1.91 1.74 -6.29
CA LEU A 247 -2.71 1.54 -5.08
C LEU A 247 -2.22 0.33 -4.27
N GLY A 248 -1.79 -0.75 -4.93
CA GLY A 248 -1.17 -1.90 -4.27
C GLY A 248 0.14 -1.54 -3.56
N THR A 249 0.97 -0.68 -4.18
CA THR A 249 2.25 -0.25 -3.58
C THR A 249 2.06 0.66 -2.37
N LEU A 250 0.98 1.45 -2.32
CA LEU A 250 0.67 2.33 -1.18
C LEU A 250 0.53 1.57 0.13
N LEU A 251 -0.16 0.42 0.12
CA LEU A 251 -0.34 -0.39 1.32
C LEU A 251 0.99 -0.96 1.84
N SER A 252 1.94 -1.26 0.94
CA SER A 252 3.28 -1.70 1.32
C SER A 252 4.20 -0.53 1.71
N GLY A 253 4.00 0.64 1.10
CA GLY A 253 4.86 1.83 1.28
C GLY A 253 4.50 2.71 2.48
N ALA A 254 3.37 2.47 3.14
CA ALA A 254 2.90 3.29 4.26
C ALA A 254 3.76 3.17 5.53
N VAL A 255 4.54 2.09 5.68
CA VAL A 255 5.28 1.73 6.90
C VAL A 255 6.12 2.89 7.46
N LEU A 256 7.01 3.47 6.65
CA LEU A 256 7.88 4.57 7.09
C LEU A 256 7.09 5.84 7.40
N THR A 257 6.05 6.13 6.64
CA THR A 257 5.18 7.28 6.86
C THR A 257 4.39 7.13 8.15
N GLU A 258 3.84 5.96 8.44
CA GLU A 258 3.16 5.67 9.69
C GLU A 258 4.09 5.80 10.89
N GLN A 259 5.37 5.40 10.76
CA GLN A 259 6.37 5.58 11.80
C GLN A 259 6.68 7.06 12.05
N VAL A 260 6.95 7.85 10.99
CA VAL A 260 7.28 9.28 11.09
C VAL A 260 6.16 10.07 11.74
N PHE A 261 4.91 9.82 11.33
CA PHE A 261 3.73 10.53 11.85
C PHE A 261 3.06 9.82 13.05
N THR A 262 3.64 8.73 13.54
CA THR A 262 3.14 7.93 14.68
C THR A 262 1.66 7.50 14.48
N ILE A 263 1.28 7.18 13.24
CA ILE A 263 -0.05 6.68 12.91
C ILE A 263 -0.15 5.22 13.34
N PRO A 264 -1.19 4.83 14.10
CA PRO A 264 -1.35 3.46 14.61
C PRO A 264 -1.85 2.49 13.53
N GLY A 265 -1.18 2.47 12.38
CA GLY A 265 -1.54 1.64 11.24
C GLY A 265 -0.91 0.25 11.25
N PHE A 266 -1.22 -0.49 10.21
CA PHE A 266 -0.76 -1.85 9.98
C PHE A 266 0.75 -1.92 9.69
N GLY A 267 1.30 -0.93 8.96
CA GLY A 267 2.74 -0.83 8.71
C GLY A 267 3.54 -0.54 9.98
N LYS A 268 3.02 0.31 10.87
CA LYS A 268 3.62 0.55 12.17
C LYS A 268 3.59 -0.70 13.05
N LEU A 269 2.51 -1.46 13.00
CA LEU A 269 2.38 -2.72 13.74
C LEU A 269 3.51 -3.69 13.42
N ILE A 270 3.92 -3.86 12.16
CA ILE A 270 5.02 -4.76 11.80
C ILE A 270 6.36 -4.28 12.37
N VAL A 271 6.66 -2.99 12.25
CA VAL A 271 7.92 -2.42 12.76
C VAL A 271 8.01 -2.57 14.28
N ASP A 272 6.97 -2.18 14.99
CA ASP A 272 6.91 -2.30 16.44
C ASP A 272 7.05 -3.76 16.89
N SER A 273 6.43 -4.71 16.14
CA SER A 273 6.51 -6.15 16.46
C SER A 273 7.91 -6.72 16.22
N VAL A 274 8.61 -6.27 15.17
CA VAL A 274 10.01 -6.68 14.91
C VAL A 274 10.92 -6.20 16.04
N PHE A 275 10.82 -4.93 16.45
CA PHE A 275 11.64 -4.38 17.53
C PHE A 275 11.32 -5.03 18.89
N ASN A 276 10.05 -5.38 19.11
CA ASN A 276 9.60 -6.03 20.33
C ASN A 276 9.77 -7.57 20.29
N ARG A 277 10.29 -8.14 19.20
CA ARG A 277 10.44 -9.60 18.98
C ARG A 277 9.13 -10.36 19.12
N ASP A 278 8.03 -9.74 18.73
CA ASP A 278 6.71 -10.38 18.73
C ASP A 278 6.52 -11.17 17.45
N TYR A 279 7.08 -12.37 17.45
CA TYR A 279 7.18 -13.21 16.26
C TYR A 279 5.84 -13.61 15.66
N SER A 280 4.84 -13.88 16.51
CA SER A 280 3.49 -14.23 16.05
C SER A 280 2.86 -13.09 15.27
N VAL A 281 2.98 -11.85 15.78
CA VAL A 281 2.48 -10.65 15.08
C VAL A 281 3.24 -10.42 13.78
N VAL A 282 4.58 -10.49 13.80
CA VAL A 282 5.39 -10.34 12.57
C VAL A 282 4.95 -11.34 11.50
N GLN A 283 4.78 -12.61 11.88
CA GLN A 283 4.37 -13.68 10.97
C GLN A 283 2.98 -13.43 10.39
N GLY A 284 1.99 -13.09 11.23
CA GLY A 284 0.62 -12.79 10.81
C GLY A 284 0.56 -11.56 9.91
N VAL A 285 1.26 -10.47 10.27
CA VAL A 285 1.27 -9.22 9.49
C VAL A 285 1.92 -9.43 8.13
N VAL A 286 3.07 -10.11 8.04
CA VAL A 286 3.74 -10.37 6.76
C VAL A 286 2.89 -11.26 5.85
N LEU A 287 2.23 -12.28 6.41
CA LEU A 287 1.33 -13.15 5.67
C LEU A 287 0.11 -12.37 5.12
N VAL A 288 -0.52 -11.54 5.94
CA VAL A 288 -1.65 -10.68 5.52
C VAL A 288 -1.19 -9.65 4.49
N THR A 289 0.00 -9.05 4.64
CA THR A 289 0.57 -8.14 3.64
C THR A 289 0.73 -8.83 2.28
N ALA A 290 1.35 -10.01 2.27
CA ALA A 290 1.54 -10.78 1.04
C ALA A 290 0.21 -11.16 0.39
N THR A 291 -0.74 -11.62 1.19
CA THR A 291 -2.09 -11.99 0.73
C THR A 291 -2.83 -10.78 0.15
N THR A 292 -2.80 -9.64 0.86
CA THR A 292 -3.43 -8.39 0.41
C THR A 292 -2.81 -7.91 -0.91
N TYR A 293 -1.48 -7.93 -1.02
CA TYR A 293 -0.78 -7.56 -2.25
C TYR A 293 -1.19 -8.45 -3.44
N ILE A 294 -1.25 -9.76 -3.23
CA ILE A 294 -1.68 -10.72 -4.26
C ILE A 294 -3.14 -10.48 -4.68
N VAL A 295 -4.04 -10.24 -3.71
CA VAL A 295 -5.46 -9.94 -3.98
C VAL A 295 -5.59 -8.63 -4.76
N LEU A 296 -4.86 -7.59 -4.39
CA LEU A 296 -4.90 -6.31 -5.11
C LEU A 296 -4.37 -6.44 -6.54
N ASN A 297 -3.28 -7.20 -6.75
CA ASN A 297 -2.80 -7.48 -8.10
C ASN A 297 -3.84 -8.25 -8.92
N LEU A 298 -4.52 -9.23 -8.33
CA LEU A 298 -5.61 -9.93 -8.99
C LEU A 298 -6.75 -8.97 -9.38
N LEU A 299 -7.14 -8.07 -8.47
CA LEU A 299 -8.16 -7.05 -8.74
C LEU A 299 -7.72 -6.08 -9.85
N ALA A 300 -6.45 -5.67 -9.86
CA ALA A 300 -5.88 -4.84 -10.92
C ALA A 300 -5.91 -5.56 -12.28
N ASP A 301 -5.53 -6.82 -12.32
CA ASP A 301 -5.59 -7.66 -13.53
C ASP A 301 -7.04 -7.84 -14.03
N LEU A 302 -7.99 -8.05 -13.12
CA LEU A 302 -9.42 -8.12 -13.44
C LEU A 302 -9.94 -6.78 -13.99
N ALA A 303 -9.55 -5.67 -13.38
CA ALA A 303 -9.91 -4.33 -13.88
C ALA A 303 -9.35 -4.10 -15.29
N GLN A 304 -8.10 -4.48 -15.55
CA GLN A 304 -7.51 -4.43 -16.89
C GLN A 304 -8.27 -5.29 -17.91
N PHE A 305 -8.62 -6.51 -17.52
CA PHE A 305 -9.39 -7.43 -18.37
C PHE A 305 -10.77 -6.86 -18.71
N LEU A 306 -11.42 -6.17 -17.77
CA LEU A 306 -12.72 -5.53 -17.97
C LEU A 306 -12.63 -4.29 -18.87
N VAL A 307 -11.59 -3.47 -18.68
CA VAL A 307 -11.40 -2.20 -19.41
C VAL A 307 -10.82 -2.42 -20.82
N ASN A 308 -10.01 -3.46 -21.03
CA ASN A 308 -9.35 -3.71 -22.31
C ASN A 308 -10.00 -4.85 -23.11
N PRO A 309 -10.85 -4.56 -24.13
CA PRO A 309 -11.52 -5.59 -24.94
C PRO A 309 -10.56 -6.54 -25.69
N ARG A 310 -9.30 -6.11 -25.92
CA ARG A 310 -8.30 -6.92 -26.65
C ARG A 310 -7.77 -8.09 -25.82
N LEU A 311 -7.91 -8.04 -24.49
CA LEU A 311 -7.54 -9.14 -23.59
C LEU A 311 -8.63 -10.20 -23.44
N ARG A 312 -9.80 -9.99 -24.06
CA ARG A 312 -10.93 -10.93 -24.03
C ARG A 312 -10.90 -11.98 -25.14
N ARG A 313 -9.91 -11.89 -26.04
CA ARG A 313 -9.71 -12.84 -27.15
C ARG A 313 -8.76 -13.97 -26.79
#